data_4dabe056c22e67c0cf0eb237025ad5a1
#
_entry.id   4dabe056c22e67c0cf0eb237025ad5a1
#
_cell.length_a   1.000
_cell.length_b   1.000
_cell.length_c   1.000
_cell.angle_alpha   90.00
_cell.angle_beta   90.00
_cell.angle_gamma   90.00
#
_symmetry.space_group_name_H-M   'P 1'
#
loop_
_entity.id
_entity.type
_entity.pdbx_description
1 polymer ?
#
loop_
_entity_poly.entity_id
_entity_poly.type
_entity_poly.pdbx_seq_one_letter_code
_entity_poly.pdbx_strand_id
1 'polypeptide(L)'
;MRPTGVIGIIVVAITLATCAKAEAQGSLQPGLYERAFETEASGATGKHKDTLCITPEDAKDIVKTMAAAGAETNCKVSDVKTAAGGKLTFKMTCKDEGGTSTYNNDISFGPDWYTNVSKGKTKEGDVSSKVNAKRIGECTK
;
A
#
# COMPACT_ATOMS: atom_id res chain seq x y z
N MET A 1 37.87 -68.66 -16.02
CA MET A 1 37.79 -67.26 -16.33
C MET A 1 36.44 -66.75 -15.83
N ARG A 2 36.41 -65.84 -14.83
CA ARG A 2 35.22 -65.32 -14.27
C ARG A 2 35.05 -63.86 -14.80
N PRO A 3 33.94 -63.48 -15.35
CA PRO A 3 33.68 -62.06 -15.61
C PRO A 3 33.13 -61.34 -14.33
N THR A 4 33.85 -60.34 -13.90
CA THR A 4 33.48 -59.47 -12.82
C THR A 4 32.36 -58.49 -13.30
N GLY A 5 31.18 -58.72 -12.76
CA GLY A 5 30.04 -57.75 -12.98
C GLY A 5 30.25 -56.48 -12.20
N VAL A 6 30.35 -55.38 -12.90
CA VAL A 6 30.34 -54.03 -12.32
C VAL A 6 28.87 -53.61 -12.11
N ILE A 7 28.46 -53.56 -10.84
CA ILE A 7 27.14 -53.03 -10.47
C ILE A 7 27.26 -51.53 -10.47
N GLY A 8 26.68 -50.89 -11.50
CA GLY A 8 26.54 -49.43 -11.58
C GLY A 8 25.46 -48.99 -10.62
N ILE A 9 25.84 -48.25 -9.58
CA ILE A 9 24.90 -47.56 -8.67
C ILE A 9 24.42 -46.29 -9.38
N ILE A 10 23.16 -46.31 -9.83
CA ILE A 10 22.51 -45.09 -10.36
C ILE A 10 22.07 -44.28 -9.15
N VAL A 11 22.80 -43.22 -8.83
CA VAL A 11 22.39 -42.23 -7.87
C VAL A 11 21.35 -41.31 -8.55
N VAL A 12 20.09 -41.57 -8.27
CA VAL A 12 19.00 -40.64 -8.67
C VAL A 12 19.07 -39.46 -7.74
N ALA A 13 19.61 -38.34 -8.21
CA ALA A 13 19.55 -37.08 -7.52
C ALA A 13 18.11 -36.52 -7.63
N ILE A 14 17.33 -36.68 -6.55
CA ILE A 14 16.02 -36.02 -6.40
C ILE A 14 16.30 -34.57 -6.11
N THR A 15 16.28 -33.74 -7.13
CA THR A 15 16.23 -32.28 -6.96
C THR A 15 14.85 -31.90 -6.41
N LEU A 16 14.78 -31.68 -5.10
CA LEU A 16 13.65 -31.01 -4.47
C LEU A 16 13.59 -29.59 -5.03
N ALA A 17 12.76 -29.39 -6.05
CA ALA A 17 12.34 -28.08 -6.48
C ALA A 17 11.52 -27.47 -5.33
N THR A 18 12.18 -26.69 -4.46
CA THR A 18 11.51 -25.81 -3.55
C THR A 18 10.78 -24.78 -4.40
N CYS A 19 9.46 -24.97 -4.60
CA CYS A 19 8.58 -23.90 -5.02
C CYS A 19 8.66 -22.82 -3.94
N ALA A 20 9.58 -21.88 -4.07
CA ALA A 20 9.50 -20.62 -3.39
C ALA A 20 8.18 -20.00 -3.89
N LYS A 21 7.15 -20.02 -3.03
CA LYS A 21 5.99 -19.16 -3.23
C LYS A 21 6.57 -17.77 -3.33
N ALA A 22 6.52 -17.19 -4.52
CA ALA A 22 6.69 -15.75 -4.68
C ALA A 22 5.55 -15.14 -3.87
N GLU A 23 5.83 -14.78 -2.63
CA GLU A 23 4.94 -13.93 -1.86
C GLU A 23 4.77 -12.68 -2.70
N ALA A 24 3.53 -12.42 -3.14
CA ALA A 24 3.19 -11.20 -3.83
C ALA A 24 3.57 -10.05 -2.90
N GLN A 25 4.73 -9.46 -3.15
CA GLN A 25 5.27 -8.37 -2.36
C GLN A 25 4.30 -7.20 -2.47
N GLY A 26 3.61 -6.89 -1.37
CA GLY A 26 2.88 -5.67 -1.21
C GLY A 26 1.38 -5.74 -1.51
N SER A 27 0.68 -6.81 -1.21
CA SER A 27 -0.78 -6.78 -1.14
C SER A 27 -1.24 -6.48 0.28
N LEU A 28 -2.05 -5.45 0.41
CA LEU A 28 -2.74 -5.14 1.66
C LEU A 28 -3.85 -6.18 1.88
N GLN A 29 -3.97 -6.71 3.10
CA GLN A 29 -5.05 -7.63 3.44
C GLN A 29 -6.36 -6.87 3.66
N PRO A 30 -7.51 -7.39 3.22
CA PRO A 30 -8.79 -6.81 3.58
C PRO A 30 -9.05 -6.93 5.08
N GLY A 31 -9.82 -6.02 5.63
CA GLY A 31 -10.17 -6.00 7.05
C GLY A 31 -10.40 -4.61 7.60
N LEU A 32 -10.62 -4.54 8.90
CA LEU A 32 -10.79 -3.30 9.64
C LEU A 32 -9.42 -2.76 10.05
N TYR A 33 -9.16 -1.50 9.71
CA TYR A 33 -7.93 -0.79 10.03
C TYR A 33 -8.21 0.37 10.98
N GLU A 34 -7.46 0.47 12.07
CA GLU A 34 -7.34 1.69 12.86
C GLU A 34 -6.33 2.62 12.18
N ARG A 35 -6.74 3.87 11.94
CA ARG A 35 -5.89 4.90 11.34
C ARG A 35 -5.61 6.00 12.36
N ALA A 36 -4.36 6.38 12.50
CA ALA A 36 -3.92 7.54 13.25
C ALA A 36 -3.40 8.61 12.29
N PHE A 37 -3.97 9.79 12.39
CA PHE A 37 -3.66 10.95 11.54
C PHE A 37 -2.89 11.99 12.34
N GLU A 38 -1.85 12.53 11.73
CA GLU A 38 -1.17 13.73 12.15
C GLU A 38 -1.16 14.71 10.98
N THR A 39 -1.72 15.89 11.17
CA THR A 39 -1.77 16.93 10.13
C THR A 39 -1.13 18.21 10.65
N GLU A 40 -0.28 18.78 9.83
CA GLU A 40 0.36 20.08 10.10
C GLU A 40 -0.01 21.05 8.98
N ALA A 41 -0.57 22.18 9.35
CA ALA A 41 -0.95 23.25 8.44
C ALA A 41 -0.75 24.60 9.13
N SER A 42 -0.09 25.54 8.47
CA SER A 42 0.14 26.90 8.97
C SER A 42 0.70 26.97 10.42
N GLY A 43 1.58 25.99 10.77
CA GLY A 43 2.16 25.90 12.10
C GLY A 43 1.29 25.28 13.20
N ALA A 44 0.07 24.87 12.87
CA ALA A 44 -0.82 24.15 13.76
C ALA A 44 -0.78 22.63 13.48
N THR A 45 -0.72 21.82 14.53
CA THR A 45 -0.74 20.36 14.43
C THR A 45 -2.06 19.81 14.95
N GLY A 46 -2.73 19.00 14.13
CA GLY A 46 -3.94 18.25 14.49
C GLY A 46 -3.66 16.75 14.54
N LYS A 47 -4.29 16.05 15.48
CA LYS A 47 -4.25 14.59 15.59
C LYS A 47 -5.65 14.03 15.75
N HIS A 48 -5.97 12.97 15.02
CA HIS A 48 -7.21 12.22 15.25
C HIS A 48 -7.02 10.75 14.89
N LYS A 49 -7.98 9.93 15.28
CA LYS A 49 -8.05 8.52 14.93
C LYS A 49 -9.42 8.18 14.40
N ASP A 50 -9.45 7.25 13.46
CA ASP A 50 -10.68 6.64 12.96
C ASP A 50 -10.46 5.18 12.60
N THR A 51 -11.50 4.53 12.08
CA THR A 51 -11.41 3.18 11.53
C THR A 51 -11.89 3.17 10.09
N LEU A 52 -11.27 2.33 9.28
CA LEU A 52 -11.61 2.12 7.87
C LEU A 52 -11.74 0.62 7.60
N CYS A 53 -12.84 0.21 7.01
CA CYS A 53 -12.97 -1.13 6.45
C CYS A 53 -12.41 -1.13 5.02
N ILE A 54 -11.38 -1.95 4.78
CA ILE A 54 -10.83 -2.22 3.46
C ILE A 54 -11.44 -3.55 2.99
N THR A 55 -12.27 -3.47 1.96
CA THR A 55 -12.90 -4.65 1.39
C THR A 55 -11.91 -5.47 0.56
N PRO A 56 -12.20 -6.76 0.24
CA PRO A 56 -11.37 -7.54 -0.67
C PRO A 56 -11.20 -6.90 -2.06
N GLU A 57 -12.19 -6.17 -2.51
CA GLU A 57 -12.16 -5.43 -3.77
C GLU A 57 -11.18 -4.25 -3.70
N ASP A 58 -11.26 -3.44 -2.63
CA ASP A 58 -10.38 -2.28 -2.40
C ASP A 58 -8.91 -2.71 -2.24
N ALA A 59 -8.68 -3.84 -1.57
CA ALA A 59 -7.35 -4.37 -1.33
C ALA A 59 -6.64 -4.85 -2.62
N LYS A 60 -7.41 -5.22 -3.67
CA LYS A 60 -6.85 -5.67 -4.95
C LYS A 60 -6.21 -4.54 -5.75
N ASP A 61 -6.76 -3.34 -5.67
CA ASP A 61 -6.29 -2.18 -6.41
C ASP A 61 -6.41 -0.91 -5.57
N ILE A 62 -5.44 -0.70 -4.72
CA ILE A 62 -5.40 0.45 -3.82
C ILE A 62 -5.34 1.78 -4.58
N VAL A 63 -4.74 1.80 -5.77
CA VAL A 63 -4.69 3.00 -6.61
C VAL A 63 -6.07 3.40 -7.09
N LYS A 64 -6.84 2.42 -7.59
CA LYS A 64 -8.21 2.63 -8.05
C LYS A 64 -9.10 3.09 -6.90
N THR A 65 -8.96 2.47 -5.73
CA THR A 65 -9.70 2.83 -4.53
C THR A 65 -9.40 4.27 -4.11
N MET A 66 -8.14 4.69 -4.12
CA MET A 66 -7.76 6.06 -3.80
C MET A 66 -8.22 7.07 -4.86
N ALA A 67 -8.16 6.70 -6.13
CA ALA A 67 -8.66 7.54 -7.20
C ALA A 67 -10.18 7.76 -7.11
N ALA A 68 -10.94 6.73 -6.75
CA ALA A 68 -12.37 6.83 -6.54
C ALA A 68 -12.71 7.74 -5.34
N ALA A 69 -12.04 7.57 -4.21
CA ALA A 69 -12.18 8.43 -3.04
C ALA A 69 -11.79 9.90 -3.35
N GLY A 70 -10.75 10.11 -4.15
CA GLY A 70 -10.36 11.44 -4.62
C GLY A 70 -11.43 12.09 -5.50
N ALA A 71 -12.06 11.33 -6.39
CA ALA A 71 -13.11 11.83 -7.27
C ALA A 71 -14.33 12.35 -6.50
N GLU A 72 -14.69 11.71 -5.38
CA GLU A 72 -15.77 12.17 -4.50
C GLU A 72 -15.50 13.54 -3.85
N THR A 73 -14.23 13.93 -3.75
CA THR A 73 -13.78 15.19 -3.18
C THR A 73 -13.26 16.19 -4.22
N ASN A 74 -13.66 16.06 -5.47
CA ASN A 74 -13.17 16.88 -6.60
C ASN A 74 -11.64 16.83 -6.78
N CYS A 75 -11.03 15.70 -6.43
CA CYS A 75 -9.60 15.46 -6.60
C CYS A 75 -9.34 14.51 -7.77
N LYS A 76 -8.23 14.73 -8.46
CA LYS A 76 -7.73 13.88 -9.54
C LYS A 76 -6.38 13.30 -9.17
N VAL A 77 -6.23 11.99 -9.31
CA VAL A 77 -4.96 11.28 -9.13
C VAL A 77 -4.18 11.23 -10.44
N SER A 78 -2.90 11.49 -10.38
CA SER A 78 -1.95 11.42 -11.51
C SER A 78 -0.56 10.99 -11.04
N ASP A 79 0.36 10.76 -11.99
CA ASP A 79 1.77 10.44 -11.74
C ASP A 79 1.98 9.23 -10.82
N VAL A 80 1.15 8.20 -11.00
CA VAL A 80 1.20 6.98 -10.19
C VAL A 80 2.45 6.18 -10.51
N LYS A 81 3.24 5.88 -9.49
CA LYS A 81 4.44 5.03 -9.57
C LYS A 81 4.41 4.00 -8.46
N THR A 82 4.63 2.76 -8.85
CA THR A 82 4.78 1.64 -7.92
C THR A 82 6.24 1.19 -7.87
N ALA A 83 6.71 0.81 -6.69
CA ALA A 83 8.04 0.24 -6.51
C ALA A 83 7.94 -1.05 -5.70
N ALA A 84 8.98 -1.89 -5.80
CA ALA A 84 9.09 -3.12 -5.03
C ALA A 84 9.02 -2.84 -3.52
N GLY A 85 8.52 -3.83 -2.74
CA GLY A 85 8.42 -3.71 -1.29
C GLY A 85 7.20 -2.94 -0.79
N GLY A 86 6.12 -2.88 -1.57
CA GLY A 86 4.88 -2.24 -1.15
C GLY A 86 4.97 -0.72 -1.07
N LYS A 87 5.59 -0.09 -2.07
CA LYS A 87 5.69 1.37 -2.19
C LYS A 87 4.88 1.89 -3.37
N LEU A 88 4.18 2.97 -3.13
CA LEU A 88 3.34 3.65 -4.11
C LEU A 88 3.46 5.16 -3.92
N THR A 89 3.76 5.89 -4.98
CA THR A 89 3.70 7.35 -4.98
C THR A 89 2.72 7.84 -6.03
N PHE A 90 2.02 8.92 -5.74
CA PHE A 90 1.13 9.57 -6.69
C PHE A 90 0.92 11.03 -6.33
N LYS A 91 0.45 11.79 -7.31
CA LYS A 91 0.05 13.18 -7.16
C LYS A 91 -1.47 13.28 -7.13
N MET A 92 -2.00 14.08 -6.24
CA MET A 92 -3.41 14.38 -6.18
C MET A 92 -3.62 15.89 -6.34
N THR A 93 -4.49 16.27 -7.26
CA THR A 93 -4.84 17.67 -7.52
C THR A 93 -6.32 17.84 -7.23
N CYS A 94 -6.65 18.68 -6.26
CA CYS A 94 -8.01 18.96 -5.82
C CYS A 94 -8.43 20.38 -6.25
N LYS A 95 -9.69 20.51 -6.63
CA LYS A 95 -10.29 21.79 -6.96
C LYS A 95 -11.42 22.06 -5.98
N ASP A 96 -11.36 23.18 -5.31
CA ASP A 96 -12.39 23.68 -4.40
C ASP A 96 -12.71 25.16 -4.71
N GLU A 97 -13.64 25.74 -3.98
CA GLU A 97 -14.00 27.16 -4.13
C GLU A 97 -12.83 28.11 -3.84
N GLY A 98 -11.84 27.65 -3.07
CA GLY A 98 -10.62 28.40 -2.74
C GLY A 98 -9.55 28.34 -3.82
N GLY A 99 -9.67 27.46 -4.82
CA GLY A 99 -8.70 27.30 -5.90
C GLY A 99 -8.23 25.86 -6.11
N THR A 100 -6.97 25.71 -6.49
CA THR A 100 -6.36 24.39 -6.75
C THR A 100 -5.32 24.08 -5.70
N SER A 101 -5.45 22.92 -5.07
CA SER A 101 -4.48 22.35 -4.13
C SER A 101 -3.82 21.12 -4.75
N THR A 102 -2.54 20.94 -4.50
CA THR A 102 -1.78 19.81 -5.01
C THR A 102 -1.06 19.09 -3.89
N TYR A 103 -1.17 17.77 -3.86
CA TYR A 103 -0.59 16.90 -2.84
C TYR A 103 0.27 15.83 -3.49
N ASN A 104 1.47 15.62 -2.97
CA ASN A 104 2.30 14.49 -3.30
C ASN A 104 2.18 13.47 -2.18
N ASN A 105 1.83 12.25 -2.53
CA ASN A 105 1.58 11.16 -1.60
C ASN A 105 2.65 10.08 -1.76
N ASP A 106 3.16 9.60 -0.63
CA ASP A 106 4.09 8.49 -0.52
C ASP A 106 3.50 7.45 0.42
N ILE A 107 3.12 6.31 -0.14
CA ILE A 107 2.51 5.22 0.60
C ILE A 107 3.50 4.06 0.68
N SER A 108 3.64 3.52 1.88
CA SER A 108 4.28 2.23 2.13
C SER A 108 3.29 1.31 2.79
N PHE A 109 3.23 0.08 2.36
CA PHE A 109 2.29 -0.89 2.92
C PHE A 109 2.87 -2.31 3.00
N GLY A 110 2.42 -3.04 3.98
CA GLY A 110 2.63 -4.46 4.17
C GLY A 110 1.28 -5.19 4.24
N PRO A 111 1.27 -6.47 4.62
CA PRO A 111 0.03 -7.25 4.64
C PRO A 111 -1.04 -6.69 5.59
N ASP A 112 -0.64 -6.13 6.72
CA ASP A 112 -1.52 -5.72 7.83
C ASP A 112 -1.33 -4.26 8.27
N TRP A 113 -0.62 -3.46 7.50
CA TRP A 113 -0.36 -2.06 7.81
C TRP A 113 -0.14 -1.22 6.54
N TYR A 114 -0.38 0.06 6.65
CA TYR A 114 0.10 1.04 5.68
C TYR A 114 0.42 2.37 6.35
N THR A 115 1.28 3.13 5.70
CA THR A 115 1.54 4.53 6.04
C THR A 115 1.34 5.36 4.79
N ASN A 116 0.83 6.58 4.95
CA ASN A 116 0.80 7.58 3.89
C ASN A 116 1.39 8.87 4.41
N VAL A 117 2.36 9.40 3.71
CA VAL A 117 2.89 10.76 3.94
C VAL A 117 2.45 11.62 2.76
N SER A 118 1.64 12.62 3.04
CA SER A 118 1.13 13.58 2.06
C SER A 118 1.73 14.95 2.34
N LYS A 119 2.29 15.57 1.32
CA LYS A 119 2.79 16.96 1.37
C LYS A 119 2.11 17.75 0.28
N GLY A 120 1.52 18.86 0.65
CA GLY A 120 0.71 19.65 -0.26
C GLY A 120 0.99 21.13 -0.16
N LYS A 121 0.55 21.81 -1.21
CA LYS A 121 0.46 23.26 -1.29
C LYS A 121 -1.00 23.65 -1.49
N THR A 122 -1.49 24.47 -0.62
CA THR A 122 -2.81 25.08 -0.67
C THR A 122 -2.67 26.58 -0.83
N LYS A 123 -3.78 27.27 -1.05
CA LYS A 123 -3.83 28.73 -1.06
C LYS A 123 -3.37 29.35 0.27
N GLU A 124 -3.57 28.62 1.37
CA GLU A 124 -3.24 29.06 2.72
C GLU A 124 -1.80 28.73 3.15
N GLY A 125 -1.05 28.00 2.31
CA GLY A 125 0.32 27.62 2.56
C GLY A 125 0.60 26.11 2.43
N ASP A 126 1.72 25.71 2.99
CA ASP A 126 2.15 24.31 2.97
C ASP A 126 1.36 23.50 4.02
N VAL A 127 0.99 22.29 3.62
CA VAL A 127 0.25 21.33 4.45
C VAL A 127 1.00 19.98 4.38
N SER A 128 1.15 19.32 5.50
CA SER A 128 1.62 17.95 5.56
C SER A 128 0.67 17.09 6.38
N SER A 129 0.50 15.83 5.97
CA SER A 129 -0.29 14.86 6.69
C SER A 129 0.43 13.52 6.72
N LYS A 130 0.36 12.84 7.83
CA LYS A 130 0.85 11.48 8.01
C LYS A 130 -0.27 10.61 8.55
N VAL A 131 -0.49 9.49 7.88
CA VAL A 131 -1.41 8.45 8.30
C VAL A 131 -0.61 7.19 8.64
N ASN A 132 -0.86 6.63 9.80
CA ASN A 132 -0.39 5.30 10.14
C ASN A 132 -1.63 4.43 10.37
N ALA A 133 -1.72 3.33 9.65
CA ALA A 133 -2.85 2.42 9.72
C ALA A 133 -2.37 1.00 10.07
N LYS A 134 -3.12 0.33 10.90
CA LYS A 134 -2.89 -1.05 11.32
C LYS A 134 -4.19 -1.83 11.29
N ARG A 135 -4.14 -3.04 10.72
CA ARG A 135 -5.26 -3.96 10.71
C ARG A 135 -5.55 -4.43 12.15
N ILE A 136 -6.79 -4.31 12.58
CA ILE A 136 -7.24 -4.68 13.92
C ILE A 136 -8.25 -5.82 13.93
N GLY A 137 -8.72 -6.26 12.77
CA GLY A 137 -9.67 -7.38 12.67
C GLY A 137 -10.35 -7.44 11.32
N GLU A 138 -11.45 -8.17 11.28
CA GLU A 138 -12.34 -8.23 10.12
C GLU A 138 -13.30 -7.03 10.12
N CYS A 139 -13.80 -6.66 8.93
CA CYS A 139 -14.86 -5.66 8.84
C CYS A 139 -16.13 -6.20 9.49
N THR A 140 -16.73 -5.43 10.37
CA THR A 140 -18.09 -5.73 10.88
C THR A 140 -19.12 -5.43 9.78
N LYS A 141 -20.05 -6.35 9.62
CA LYS A 141 -21.18 -6.18 8.71
C LYS A 141 -22.18 -5.18 9.28
#